data_323bf7c8b099d073b44718be474cc0c5
#
_entry.id   323bf7c8b099d073b44718be474cc0c5
#
_cell.length_a   1.000
_cell.length_b   1.000
_cell.length_c   1.000
_cell.angle_alpha   90.00
_cell.angle_beta   90.00
_cell.angle_gamma   90.00
#
_symmetry.space_group_name_H-M   'P 1'
#
loop_
_entity.id
_entity.type
_entity.pdbx_description
1 polymer ?
#
loop_
_entity_poly.entity_id
_entity_poly.type
_entity_poly.pdbx_seq_one_letter_code
_entity_poly.pdbx_strand_id
1 'polypeptide(L)'
;MKNTTWLRWLAILLALGLVAAACSSGNDDDAETADTATAASDDSGDSDADAGTDTDVGLDLDLGSVCPSPLVIQTDWFAEAEHGALYELVGDDYTVDGDNLVVSGSAQLGGQDLGIDIEVRSGGPAIGFAAPRVQMYTDDSIHLGYTTTDQQMTAWDDLPLISVIAPLDINPQIIMWDADVYPDIKSIADVGAAGITVNLFQAGGFPEAFVAQGIWTQDQVDPSYDGGPARFIAEGDLAQQGFASAEPFNYEFVFEEYGKAPAFQLLHDAGWQVYSQSLGVKPADLEELRPCLEKFVPIVQQAIVDSVTNPARSNAIIVDAVETFDSFWAYSAELAAWSVQQQIDLGLVGNGGDGIVGNMDGARIQAIIDAQREAGIELLDGLSAEDTFTNEFIDDSIGF
;
A
#
# COMPACT_ATOMS: atom_id res chain seq x y z
N MET A 1 45.62 -14.34 -24.71
CA MET A 1 46.56 -13.20 -24.71
C MET A 1 45.77 -12.08 -24.03
N LYS A 2 45.92 -11.99 -22.74
CA LYS A 2 46.70 -11.01 -21.94
C LYS A 2 46.23 -9.58 -22.19
N ASN A 3 45.50 -9.12 -21.20
CA ASN A 3 45.91 -8.12 -20.17
C ASN A 3 45.56 -6.66 -20.46
N THR A 4 44.99 -6.11 -19.43
CA THR A 4 45.23 -4.80 -18.78
C THR A 4 44.38 -3.63 -19.24
N THR A 5 43.43 -3.27 -18.33
CA THR A 5 43.34 -1.89 -17.84
C THR A 5 42.52 -1.84 -16.54
N TRP A 6 43.22 -2.26 -15.49
CA TRP A 6 42.88 -1.91 -14.11
C TRP A 6 43.90 -0.85 -13.71
N LEU A 7 43.51 0.40 -13.66
CA LEU A 7 44.17 1.52 -12.94
C LEU A 7 43.71 2.87 -13.56
N ARG A 8 42.72 3.47 -12.94
CA ARG A 8 42.48 4.93 -12.99
C ARG A 8 41.28 5.28 -12.15
N TRP A 9 41.39 5.17 -10.81
CA TRP A 9 40.59 5.94 -9.85
C TRP A 9 41.37 5.90 -8.52
N LEU A 10 42.35 6.79 -8.40
CA LEU A 10 42.98 7.19 -7.14
C LEU A 10 43.58 8.57 -7.38
N ALA A 11 42.93 9.58 -6.91
CA ALA A 11 43.48 10.86 -6.46
C ALA A 11 42.35 11.93 -6.53
N ILE A 12 41.83 12.26 -5.40
CA ILE A 12 41.60 13.65 -4.93
C ILE A 12 41.16 13.49 -3.46
N LEU A 13 42.14 13.57 -2.58
CA LEU A 13 42.02 13.84 -1.17
C LEU A 13 42.85 15.09 -0.87
N LEU A 14 42.38 15.91 0.05
CA LEU A 14 43.07 17.03 0.72
C LEU A 14 42.81 18.43 0.17
N ALA A 15 41.94 19.16 0.87
CA ALA A 15 42.25 20.50 1.38
C ALA A 15 41.46 20.77 2.67
N LEU A 16 42.17 20.65 3.80
CA LEU A 16 41.81 21.19 5.11
C LEU A 16 41.84 22.71 5.09
N GLY A 17 40.88 23.33 5.81
CA GLY A 17 40.92 24.75 6.18
C GLY A 17 40.22 25.01 7.50
N LEU A 18 40.96 24.87 8.59
CA LEU A 18 40.62 25.35 9.95
C LEU A 18 40.52 26.87 9.98
N VAL A 19 39.45 27.42 10.63
CA VAL A 19 39.59 28.65 11.39
C VAL A 19 38.81 28.53 12.70
N ALA A 20 39.51 28.69 13.79
CA ALA A 20 39.04 28.67 15.16
C ALA A 20 38.83 30.09 15.71
N ALA A 21 37.84 30.18 16.57
CA ALA A 21 37.74 30.98 17.79
C ALA A 21 37.98 32.51 17.80
N ALA A 22 37.03 33.23 18.38
CA ALA A 22 37.33 34.24 19.40
C ALA A 22 36.09 34.51 20.30
N CYS A 23 36.30 34.31 21.58
CA CYS A 23 35.48 34.76 22.72
C CYS A 23 35.59 36.30 22.91
N SER A 24 34.55 36.92 23.48
CA SER A 24 34.67 38.04 24.44
C SER A 24 33.26 38.38 24.94
N SER A 25 32.89 38.08 26.09
CA SER A 25 32.75 38.71 27.41
C SER A 25 32.42 40.22 27.44
N GLY A 26 31.39 40.53 28.19
CA GLY A 26 31.07 41.89 28.67
C GLY A 26 29.76 41.92 29.44
N ASN A 27 29.90 41.93 30.76
CA ASN A 27 29.00 42.36 31.85
C ASN A 27 28.42 43.75 31.57
N ASP A 28 27.36 44.25 32.19
CA ASP A 28 27.00 44.41 33.61
C ASP A 28 25.57 45.01 33.72
N ASP A 29 24.93 44.65 34.81
CA ASP A 29 24.21 45.39 35.85
C ASP A 29 22.99 46.30 35.52
N ASP A 30 21.88 46.10 36.17
CA ASP A 30 21.34 46.63 37.45
C ASP A 30 19.81 46.35 37.47
N ALA A 31 19.31 45.66 38.41
CA ALA A 31 18.82 45.87 39.77
C ALA A 31 17.51 46.68 39.93
N GLU A 32 16.71 46.10 40.83
CA GLU A 32 15.63 46.63 41.69
C GLU A 32 14.21 46.67 41.12
N THR A 33 13.15 46.29 41.82
CA THR A 33 12.84 45.88 43.20
C THR A 33 11.46 45.28 43.25
N ALA A 34 11.32 44.40 44.22
CA ALA A 34 10.18 43.81 44.87
C ALA A 34 8.85 44.60 44.93
N ASP A 35 7.74 43.89 44.85
CA ASP A 35 6.81 43.90 45.99
C ASP A 35 5.91 42.64 46.05
N THR A 36 5.73 42.22 47.26
CA THR A 36 5.03 41.05 47.80
C THR A 36 3.52 41.26 47.81
N ALA A 37 2.75 40.21 47.49
CA ALA A 37 1.46 39.97 48.17
C ALA A 37 1.05 38.50 48.08
N THR A 38 0.70 37.99 49.19
CA THR A 38 0.42 36.73 49.76
C THR A 38 -0.88 36.04 49.25
N ALA A 39 -0.80 34.72 49.07
CA ALA A 39 -1.73 33.64 49.40
C ALA A 39 -3.19 33.69 48.94
N ALA A 40 -3.56 32.65 48.20
CA ALA A 40 -4.63 31.72 48.57
C ALA A 40 -4.50 30.44 47.77
N SER A 41 -4.41 29.34 48.46
CA SER A 41 -4.54 27.97 47.98
C SER A 41 -5.96 27.74 47.48
N ASP A 42 -6.10 27.16 46.27
CA ASP A 42 -7.22 26.29 45.98
C ASP A 42 -6.73 25.12 45.10
N ASP A 43 -6.96 23.99 45.65
CA ASP A 43 -6.87 22.65 45.14
C ASP A 43 -7.83 22.50 43.95
N SER A 44 -7.28 22.17 42.75
CA SER A 44 -8.08 21.62 41.68
C SER A 44 -7.18 20.70 40.84
N GLY A 45 -7.53 19.44 40.97
CA GLY A 45 -6.90 18.28 40.39
C GLY A 45 -6.51 18.42 38.94
N ASP A 46 -5.31 18.03 38.73
CA ASP A 46 -4.74 17.64 37.45
C ASP A 46 -5.51 16.39 36.96
N SER A 47 -6.40 16.55 36.03
CA SER A 47 -6.95 15.48 35.24
C SER A 47 -6.22 15.52 33.91
N ASP A 48 -5.16 14.76 33.83
CA ASP A 48 -4.63 14.27 32.57
C ASP A 48 -5.80 13.58 31.83
N ALA A 49 -6.34 14.27 30.85
CA ALA A 49 -7.23 13.65 29.87
C ALA A 49 -6.34 12.90 28.89
N ASP A 50 -6.02 11.67 29.25
CA ASP A 50 -5.69 10.63 28.30
C ASP A 50 -6.94 10.43 27.40
N ALA A 51 -6.91 11.01 26.21
CA ALA A 51 -7.91 10.79 25.19
C ALA A 51 -7.55 9.51 24.44
N GLY A 52 -7.48 8.41 25.14
CA GLY A 52 -7.61 7.09 24.55
C GLY A 52 -9.07 6.98 24.09
N THR A 53 -9.30 7.02 22.79
CA THR A 53 -10.57 6.54 22.21
C THR A 53 -10.62 5.03 22.42
N ASP A 54 -11.18 4.64 23.56
CA ASP A 54 -11.52 3.26 23.85
C ASP A 54 -12.70 2.89 22.95
N THR A 55 -12.40 2.50 21.71
CA THR A 55 -13.37 1.85 20.82
C THR A 55 -13.47 0.40 21.27
N ASP A 56 -14.26 0.16 22.33
CA ASP A 56 -14.69 -1.18 22.70
C ASP A 56 -15.65 -1.70 21.60
N VAL A 57 -15.08 -2.21 20.53
CA VAL A 57 -15.81 -2.76 19.36
C VAL A 57 -16.38 -4.14 19.69
N GLY A 58 -16.16 -4.66 20.92
CA GLY A 58 -16.63 -5.97 21.36
C GLY A 58 -15.99 -7.15 20.64
N LEU A 59 -14.85 -6.92 19.95
CA LEU A 59 -14.09 -7.96 19.25
C LEU A 59 -13.42 -8.93 20.23
N ASP A 60 -13.35 -10.20 19.85
CA ASP A 60 -12.52 -11.20 20.54
C ASP A 60 -11.07 -11.08 20.07
N LEU A 61 -10.26 -10.38 20.87
CA LEU A 61 -8.88 -10.05 20.52
C LEU A 61 -7.87 -11.19 20.85
N ASP A 62 -8.29 -12.29 21.48
CA ASP A 62 -7.39 -13.42 21.77
C ASP A 62 -7.24 -14.34 20.53
N LEU A 63 -6.14 -14.16 19.79
CA LEU A 63 -5.75 -15.00 18.66
C LEU A 63 -4.83 -16.15 19.06
N GLY A 64 -4.24 -16.11 20.26
CA GLY A 64 -3.19 -17.06 20.68
C GLY A 64 -3.61 -18.52 20.70
N SER A 65 -4.92 -18.80 20.79
CA SER A 65 -5.43 -20.17 20.81
C SER A 65 -5.86 -20.71 19.43
N VAL A 66 -5.97 -19.85 18.41
CA VAL A 66 -6.60 -20.19 17.11
C VAL A 66 -5.75 -19.87 15.91
N CYS A 67 -4.82 -18.91 16.02
CA CYS A 67 -3.96 -18.49 14.91
C CYS A 67 -2.53 -19.06 15.04
N PRO A 68 -1.82 -19.23 13.90
CA PRO A 68 -0.39 -19.47 13.94
C PRO A 68 0.36 -18.25 14.50
N SER A 69 1.53 -18.49 15.12
CA SER A 69 2.44 -17.44 15.57
C SER A 69 3.88 -17.76 15.13
N PRO A 70 4.52 -16.91 14.31
CA PRO A 70 3.95 -15.71 13.72
C PRO A 70 2.85 -15.99 12.69
N LEU A 71 1.86 -15.09 12.59
CA LEU A 71 0.96 -15.05 11.44
C LEU A 71 1.67 -14.29 10.31
N VAL A 72 2.04 -15.01 9.25
CA VAL A 72 2.86 -14.48 8.16
C VAL A 72 1.99 -14.03 7.00
N ILE A 73 2.16 -12.77 6.57
CA ILE A 73 1.41 -12.15 5.48
C ILE A 73 2.38 -11.62 4.42
N GLN A 74 2.18 -12.01 3.17
CA GLN A 74 2.94 -11.54 2.02
C GLN A 74 2.20 -10.39 1.32
N THR A 75 2.82 -9.20 1.24
CA THR A 75 2.27 -8.09 0.46
C THR A 75 2.68 -8.16 -1.01
N ASP A 76 2.09 -7.32 -1.84
CA ASP A 76 2.33 -7.26 -3.29
C ASP A 76 3.38 -6.22 -3.69
N TRP A 77 3.73 -5.31 -2.76
CA TRP A 77 4.72 -4.24 -2.96
C TRP A 77 5.55 -4.02 -1.70
N PHE A 78 6.44 -3.02 -1.73
CA PHE A 78 7.12 -2.50 -0.54
C PHE A 78 6.11 -1.90 0.46
N ALA A 79 6.58 -1.57 1.66
CA ALA A 79 5.77 -0.90 2.66
C ALA A 79 5.24 0.45 2.12
N GLU A 80 3.93 0.64 2.22
CA GLU A 80 3.20 1.82 1.74
C GLU A 80 1.87 1.98 2.48
N ALA A 81 1.22 3.14 2.38
CA ALA A 81 0.02 3.44 3.16
C ALA A 81 -1.20 2.59 2.77
N GLU A 82 -1.24 2.02 1.58
CA GLU A 82 -2.25 1.04 1.15
C GLU A 82 -2.20 -0.25 1.97
N HIS A 83 -1.03 -0.56 2.53
CA HIS A 83 -0.84 -1.66 3.47
C HIS A 83 -1.07 -1.25 4.93
N GLY A 84 -1.53 -0.02 5.18
CA GLY A 84 -1.64 0.60 6.50
C GLY A 84 -2.34 -0.28 7.54
N ALA A 85 -3.40 -1.00 7.15
CA ALA A 85 -4.10 -1.92 8.05
C ALA A 85 -3.19 -3.03 8.62
N LEU A 86 -2.27 -3.59 7.81
CA LEU A 86 -1.35 -4.62 8.30
C LEU A 86 -0.30 -4.03 9.25
N TYR A 87 0.22 -2.83 8.94
CA TYR A 87 1.18 -2.14 9.82
C TYR A 87 0.54 -1.59 11.08
N GLU A 88 -0.78 -1.30 11.07
CA GLU A 88 -1.54 -0.97 12.28
C GLU A 88 -1.61 -2.15 13.25
N LEU A 89 -1.58 -3.37 12.75
CA LEU A 89 -1.58 -4.59 13.57
C LEU A 89 -0.20 -4.97 14.14
N VAL A 90 0.89 -4.33 13.72
CA VAL A 90 2.23 -4.62 14.25
C VAL A 90 2.47 -3.85 15.55
N GLY A 91 2.94 -4.49 16.61
CA GLY A 91 3.18 -3.88 17.95
C GLY A 91 4.35 -2.89 17.99
N ASP A 92 4.48 -2.17 19.11
CA ASP A 92 5.55 -1.18 19.28
C ASP A 92 6.93 -1.81 19.49
N ASP A 93 6.98 -3.12 19.72
CA ASP A 93 8.19 -3.93 19.82
C ASP A 93 8.69 -4.44 18.47
N TYR A 94 8.18 -3.87 17.38
CA TYR A 94 8.51 -4.33 16.03
C TYR A 94 10.00 -4.25 15.72
N THR A 95 10.40 -5.09 14.79
CA THR A 95 11.74 -5.10 14.19
C THR A 95 11.62 -5.08 12.68
N VAL A 96 12.56 -4.40 12.04
CA VAL A 96 12.68 -4.35 10.58
C VAL A 96 13.92 -5.13 10.15
N ASP A 97 13.73 -6.17 9.36
CA ASP A 97 14.81 -6.94 8.72
C ASP A 97 15.04 -6.39 7.31
N GLY A 98 16.08 -5.55 7.17
CA GLY A 98 16.42 -4.93 5.89
C GLY A 98 16.99 -5.89 4.86
N ASP A 99 17.55 -7.03 5.29
CA ASP A 99 18.10 -8.05 4.37
C ASP A 99 16.99 -8.89 3.72
N ASN A 100 15.93 -9.20 4.47
CA ASN A 100 14.79 -9.99 4.01
C ASN A 100 13.54 -9.15 3.68
N LEU A 101 13.58 -7.84 3.92
CA LEU A 101 12.51 -6.87 3.67
C LEU A 101 11.21 -7.23 4.41
N VAL A 102 11.34 -7.48 5.71
CA VAL A 102 10.29 -7.96 6.60
C VAL A 102 10.13 -7.03 7.79
N VAL A 103 8.88 -6.77 8.18
CA VAL A 103 8.53 -6.16 9.47
C VAL A 103 7.82 -7.19 10.32
N SER A 104 8.26 -7.37 11.57
CA SER A 104 7.68 -8.33 12.50
C SER A 104 7.65 -7.80 13.93
N GLY A 105 6.67 -8.24 14.72
CA GLY A 105 6.51 -7.87 16.11
C GLY A 105 5.34 -8.60 16.74
N SER A 106 5.02 -8.31 18.02
CA SER A 106 3.77 -8.76 18.61
C SER A 106 2.59 -8.18 17.84
N ALA A 107 1.53 -8.97 17.63
CA ALA A 107 0.32 -8.45 16.99
C ALA A 107 -0.51 -7.64 18.00
N GLN A 108 -1.04 -6.50 17.60
CA GLN A 108 -1.85 -5.62 18.43
C GLN A 108 -3.02 -4.99 17.67
N LEU A 109 -4.04 -4.51 18.39
CA LEU A 109 -5.07 -3.60 17.90
C LEU A 109 -5.41 -2.57 18.98
N GLY A 110 -5.32 -1.28 18.66
CA GLY A 110 -5.55 -0.20 19.62
C GLY A 110 -4.65 -0.28 20.86
N GLY A 111 -3.43 -0.80 20.75
CA GLY A 111 -2.49 -1.02 21.85
C GLY A 111 -2.75 -2.27 22.70
N GLN A 112 -3.74 -3.10 22.35
CA GLN A 112 -4.02 -4.37 23.01
C GLN A 112 -3.32 -5.53 22.30
N ASP A 113 -2.55 -6.34 23.03
CA ASP A 113 -1.86 -7.53 22.52
C ASP A 113 -2.88 -8.59 22.08
N LEU A 114 -2.71 -9.13 20.89
CA LEU A 114 -3.56 -10.17 20.31
C LEU A 114 -3.10 -11.60 20.64
N GLY A 115 -2.00 -11.76 21.38
CA GLY A 115 -1.48 -13.05 21.87
C GLY A 115 -0.73 -13.87 20.82
N ILE A 116 -0.34 -13.27 19.69
CA ILE A 116 0.49 -13.87 18.65
C ILE A 116 1.52 -12.84 18.13
N ASP A 117 2.52 -13.32 17.40
CA ASP A 117 3.37 -12.46 16.57
C ASP A 117 2.78 -12.34 15.15
N ILE A 118 3.08 -11.21 14.48
CA ILE A 118 2.76 -10.98 13.08
C ILE A 118 4.04 -10.70 12.29
N GLU A 119 4.09 -11.16 11.05
CA GLU A 119 5.19 -10.93 10.12
C GLU A 119 4.63 -10.45 8.77
N VAL A 120 4.99 -9.23 8.38
CA VAL A 120 4.61 -8.61 7.10
C VAL A 120 5.82 -8.64 6.18
N ARG A 121 5.75 -9.43 5.11
CA ARG A 121 6.80 -9.58 4.09
C ARG A 121 6.51 -8.71 2.90
N SER A 122 7.48 -7.90 2.50
CA SER A 122 7.35 -7.05 1.33
C SER A 122 7.32 -7.84 0.02
N GLY A 123 6.54 -7.36 -0.93
CA GLY A 123 6.40 -7.91 -2.26
C GLY A 123 7.10 -7.11 -3.35
N GLY A 124 6.56 -7.12 -4.56
CA GLY A 124 7.09 -6.40 -5.71
C GLY A 124 8.54 -6.79 -6.03
N PRO A 125 9.46 -5.83 -6.10
CA PRO A 125 10.86 -6.10 -6.37
C PRO A 125 11.52 -7.05 -5.36
N ALA A 126 11.07 -7.07 -4.09
CA ALA A 126 11.56 -7.97 -3.05
C ALA A 126 11.41 -9.46 -3.42
N ILE A 127 10.39 -9.79 -4.18
CA ILE A 127 10.09 -11.14 -4.67
C ILE A 127 10.27 -11.27 -6.19
N GLY A 128 11.06 -10.39 -6.79
CA GLY A 128 11.36 -10.40 -8.23
C GLY A 128 10.14 -10.14 -9.12
N PHE A 129 9.21 -9.32 -8.65
CA PHE A 129 7.91 -9.01 -9.31
C PHE A 129 7.00 -10.24 -9.52
N ALA A 130 7.26 -11.35 -8.81
CA ALA A 130 6.33 -12.47 -8.78
C ALA A 130 5.07 -12.06 -8.01
N ALA A 131 3.93 -12.65 -8.36
CA ALA A 131 2.72 -12.44 -7.57
C ALA A 131 2.86 -13.11 -6.18
N PRO A 132 2.30 -12.52 -5.09
CA PRO A 132 2.36 -13.09 -3.74
C PRO A 132 1.92 -14.55 -3.65
N ARG A 133 0.92 -14.97 -4.44
CA ARG A 133 0.48 -16.37 -4.51
C ARG A 133 1.60 -17.34 -4.87
N VAL A 134 2.58 -16.92 -5.71
CA VAL A 134 3.73 -17.78 -6.04
C VAL A 134 4.59 -18.04 -4.81
N GLN A 135 4.77 -17.03 -3.95
CA GLN A 135 5.47 -17.18 -2.69
C GLN A 135 4.70 -18.11 -1.75
N MET A 136 3.37 -17.92 -1.62
CA MET A 136 2.51 -18.76 -0.76
C MET A 136 2.55 -20.25 -1.15
N TYR A 137 2.68 -20.55 -2.45
CA TYR A 137 2.76 -21.95 -2.93
C TYR A 137 4.18 -22.52 -2.92
N THR A 138 5.19 -21.71 -2.66
CA THR A 138 6.60 -22.15 -2.54
C THR A 138 7.13 -22.13 -1.11
N ASP A 139 6.47 -21.39 -0.21
CA ASP A 139 6.80 -21.29 1.20
C ASP A 139 5.53 -21.47 2.05
N ASP A 140 5.39 -22.64 2.66
CA ASP A 140 4.24 -22.99 3.50
C ASP A 140 4.15 -22.21 4.82
N SER A 141 5.17 -21.41 5.15
CA SER A 141 5.11 -20.50 6.31
C SER A 141 4.24 -19.27 6.05
N ILE A 142 3.90 -18.96 4.80
CA ILE A 142 3.05 -17.81 4.44
C ILE A 142 1.59 -18.24 4.50
N HIS A 143 0.83 -17.62 5.41
CA HIS A 143 -0.56 -17.99 5.68
C HIS A 143 -1.54 -17.21 4.81
N LEU A 144 -1.28 -15.92 4.60
CA LEU A 144 -2.10 -15.01 3.82
C LEU A 144 -1.23 -14.23 2.83
N GLY A 145 -1.83 -13.76 1.73
CA GLY A 145 -1.11 -12.90 0.80
C GLY A 145 -2.06 -12.00 0.02
N TYR A 146 -1.55 -10.84 -0.36
CA TYR A 146 -2.31 -9.94 -1.21
C TYR A 146 -2.51 -10.53 -2.61
N THR A 147 -3.69 -10.33 -3.15
CA THR A 147 -4.02 -10.72 -4.52
C THR A 147 -4.97 -9.71 -5.14
N THR A 148 -4.89 -9.56 -6.46
CA THR A 148 -5.86 -8.79 -7.24
C THR A 148 -6.85 -9.75 -7.87
N THR A 149 -8.14 -9.48 -7.80
CA THR A 149 -9.18 -10.43 -8.18
C THR A 149 -9.07 -10.90 -9.63
N ASP A 150 -8.66 -10.08 -10.59
CA ASP A 150 -8.44 -10.48 -11.98
C ASP A 150 -7.27 -11.47 -12.15
N GLN A 151 -6.16 -11.22 -11.45
CA GLN A 151 -4.99 -12.11 -11.47
C GLN A 151 -5.25 -13.44 -10.74
N GLN A 152 -6.09 -13.40 -9.70
CA GLN A 152 -6.52 -14.59 -8.98
C GLN A 152 -7.26 -15.55 -9.92
N MET A 153 -8.14 -15.03 -10.76
CA MET A 153 -8.93 -15.81 -11.71
C MET A 153 -8.08 -16.46 -12.80
N THR A 154 -7.12 -15.72 -13.35
CA THR A 154 -6.21 -16.23 -14.38
C THR A 154 -5.24 -17.29 -13.87
N ALA A 155 -4.97 -17.34 -12.57
CA ALA A 155 -4.09 -18.33 -11.94
C ALA A 155 -4.86 -19.44 -11.20
N TRP A 156 -6.18 -19.50 -11.33
CA TRP A 156 -7.03 -20.39 -10.51
C TRP A 156 -6.69 -21.87 -10.66
N ASP A 157 -6.36 -22.34 -11.85
CA ASP A 157 -6.03 -23.73 -12.10
C ASP A 157 -4.77 -24.22 -11.37
N ASP A 158 -3.78 -23.34 -11.24
CA ASP A 158 -2.45 -23.70 -10.75
C ASP A 158 -2.21 -23.24 -9.32
N LEU A 159 -2.61 -22.00 -8.98
CA LEU A 159 -2.29 -21.30 -7.75
C LEU A 159 -3.53 -20.57 -7.18
N PRO A 160 -4.64 -21.27 -6.92
CA PRO A 160 -5.87 -20.64 -6.46
C PRO A 160 -5.72 -19.99 -5.09
N LEU A 161 -6.33 -18.82 -4.91
CA LEU A 161 -6.51 -18.18 -3.61
C LEU A 161 -7.99 -17.82 -3.43
N ILE A 162 -8.50 -17.92 -2.22
CA ILE A 162 -9.82 -17.41 -1.82
C ILE A 162 -9.61 -16.11 -1.05
N SER A 163 -10.13 -15.00 -1.56
CA SER A 163 -10.09 -13.71 -0.87
C SER A 163 -11.06 -13.70 0.30
N VAL A 164 -10.61 -13.26 1.48
CA VAL A 164 -11.39 -13.23 2.72
C VAL A 164 -11.72 -11.83 3.20
N ILE A 165 -11.01 -10.80 2.69
CA ILE A 165 -11.24 -9.39 2.95
C ILE A 165 -10.54 -8.54 1.89
N ALA A 166 -11.13 -7.40 1.52
CA ALA A 166 -10.54 -6.41 0.62
C ALA A 166 -10.31 -5.08 1.37
N PRO A 167 -9.09 -4.77 1.82
CA PRO A 167 -8.80 -3.51 2.51
C PRO A 167 -9.12 -2.27 1.69
N LEU A 168 -9.00 -2.34 0.37
CA LEU A 168 -9.36 -1.27 -0.56
C LEU A 168 -10.67 -1.60 -1.27
N ASP A 169 -11.66 -0.71 -1.18
CA ASP A 169 -12.90 -0.83 -1.96
C ASP A 169 -12.65 -0.48 -3.43
N ILE A 170 -11.88 0.56 -3.71
CA ILE A 170 -11.53 0.98 -5.07
C ILE A 170 -10.05 0.72 -5.33
N ASN A 171 -9.76 0.07 -6.46
CA ASN A 171 -8.39 -0.14 -6.93
C ASN A 171 -7.71 1.21 -7.22
N PRO A 172 -6.58 1.55 -6.56
CA PRO A 172 -5.87 2.80 -6.75
C PRO A 172 -5.12 2.92 -8.08
N GLN A 173 -5.06 1.87 -8.89
CA GLN A 173 -4.37 1.90 -10.18
C GLN A 173 -4.94 2.95 -11.11
N ILE A 174 -4.05 3.71 -11.73
CA ILE A 174 -4.34 4.79 -12.68
C ILE A 174 -3.63 4.57 -14.02
N ILE A 175 -4.15 5.25 -15.03
CA ILE A 175 -3.37 5.65 -16.18
C ILE A 175 -3.21 7.16 -16.09
N MET A 176 -1.96 7.63 -16.14
CA MET A 176 -1.60 9.04 -16.05
C MET A 176 -0.97 9.55 -17.35
N TRP A 177 -1.06 10.86 -17.59
CA TRP A 177 -0.50 11.56 -18.76
C TRP A 177 -0.13 13.00 -18.41
N ASP A 178 0.70 13.61 -19.23
CA ASP A 178 1.06 15.02 -19.10
C ASP A 178 -0.03 15.91 -19.72
N ALA A 179 -0.75 16.67 -18.86
CA ALA A 179 -1.82 17.56 -19.31
C ALA A 179 -1.33 18.79 -20.10
N ASP A 180 -0.04 19.15 -20.00
CA ASP A 180 0.53 20.23 -20.82
C ASP A 180 0.81 19.77 -22.26
N VAL A 181 1.18 18.48 -22.40
CA VAL A 181 1.36 17.83 -23.71
C VAL A 181 0.01 17.48 -24.33
N TYR A 182 -0.91 17.00 -23.51
CA TYR A 182 -2.22 16.49 -23.91
C TYR A 182 -3.37 17.22 -23.20
N PRO A 183 -3.60 18.52 -23.46
CA PRO A 183 -4.58 19.31 -22.72
C PRO A 183 -6.04 18.90 -22.96
N ASP A 184 -6.30 18.21 -24.06
CA ASP A 184 -7.64 17.76 -24.44
C ASP A 184 -7.99 16.36 -23.92
N ILE A 185 -7.01 15.58 -23.44
CA ILE A 185 -7.21 14.26 -22.86
C ILE A 185 -7.80 14.41 -21.46
N LYS A 186 -8.91 13.69 -21.21
CA LYS A 186 -9.62 13.71 -19.93
C LYS A 186 -9.91 12.31 -19.38
N SER A 187 -9.68 11.27 -20.19
CA SER A 187 -10.01 9.91 -19.85
C SER A 187 -9.05 8.90 -20.50
N ILE A 188 -9.04 7.68 -19.97
CA ILE A 188 -8.36 6.52 -20.55
C ILE A 188 -8.85 6.24 -21.98
N ALA A 189 -10.13 6.48 -22.25
CA ALA A 189 -10.69 6.35 -23.59
C ALA A 189 -10.14 7.43 -24.56
N ASP A 190 -9.91 8.66 -24.07
CA ASP A 190 -9.29 9.72 -24.89
C ASP A 190 -7.83 9.39 -25.22
N VAL A 191 -7.09 8.79 -24.25
CA VAL A 191 -5.72 8.26 -24.50
C VAL A 191 -5.73 7.26 -25.64
N GLY A 192 -6.70 6.34 -25.63
CA GLY A 192 -6.89 5.38 -26.71
C GLY A 192 -7.23 6.04 -28.05
N ALA A 193 -8.23 6.93 -28.06
CA ALA A 193 -8.67 7.62 -29.26
C ALA A 193 -7.56 8.50 -29.88
N ALA A 194 -6.66 9.04 -29.06
CA ALA A 194 -5.52 9.84 -29.52
C ALA A 194 -4.34 8.99 -30.02
N GLY A 195 -4.38 7.66 -29.86
CA GLY A 195 -3.30 6.76 -30.28
C GLY A 195 -2.04 6.88 -29.43
N ILE A 196 -2.17 7.33 -28.17
CA ILE A 196 -1.04 7.52 -27.25
C ILE A 196 -0.56 6.15 -26.76
N THR A 197 0.77 5.94 -26.76
CA THR A 197 1.38 4.75 -26.17
C THR A 197 1.13 4.71 -24.66
N VAL A 198 0.75 3.55 -24.14
CA VAL A 198 0.51 3.32 -22.70
C VAL A 198 1.57 2.39 -22.15
N ASN A 199 2.44 2.91 -21.30
CA ASN A 199 3.52 2.17 -20.66
C ASN A 199 3.01 1.47 -19.37
N LEU A 200 3.12 0.15 -19.34
CA LEU A 200 2.49 -0.73 -18.36
C LEU A 200 3.47 -1.76 -17.81
N PHE A 201 3.21 -2.30 -16.61
CA PHE A 201 4.00 -3.41 -16.05
C PHE A 201 3.82 -4.72 -16.84
N GLN A 202 2.65 -4.92 -17.46
CA GLN A 202 2.32 -6.15 -18.18
C GLN A 202 1.29 -5.89 -19.27
N ALA A 203 1.21 -6.79 -20.24
CA ALA A 203 0.23 -6.69 -21.33
C ALA A 203 -1.11 -7.39 -21.01
N GLY A 204 -1.13 -8.33 -20.06
CA GLY A 204 -2.32 -9.11 -19.70
C GLY A 204 -3.26 -8.41 -18.72
N GLY A 205 -4.48 -8.96 -18.57
CA GLY A 205 -5.49 -8.41 -17.67
C GLY A 205 -6.23 -7.21 -18.27
N PHE A 206 -6.28 -6.06 -17.58
CA PHE A 206 -7.01 -4.89 -18.08
C PHE A 206 -6.52 -4.37 -19.45
N PRO A 207 -5.24 -4.42 -19.83
CA PRO A 207 -4.83 -4.00 -21.16
C PRO A 207 -5.47 -4.84 -22.27
N GLU A 208 -5.53 -6.17 -22.09
CA GLU A 208 -6.21 -7.06 -23.05
C GLU A 208 -7.70 -6.77 -23.12
N ALA A 209 -8.34 -6.56 -21.97
CA ALA A 209 -9.76 -6.20 -21.92
C ALA A 209 -10.04 -4.88 -22.62
N PHE A 210 -9.23 -3.84 -22.39
CA PHE A 210 -9.39 -2.55 -23.04
C PHE A 210 -9.14 -2.60 -24.56
N VAL A 211 -8.22 -3.46 -25.01
CA VAL A 211 -8.03 -3.73 -26.44
C VAL A 211 -9.24 -4.45 -27.03
N ALA A 212 -9.76 -5.49 -26.37
CA ALA A 212 -10.94 -6.21 -26.82
C ALA A 212 -12.20 -5.33 -26.89
N GLN A 213 -12.34 -4.41 -25.94
CA GLN A 213 -13.43 -3.42 -25.91
C GLN A 213 -13.25 -2.28 -26.92
N GLY A 214 -12.08 -2.19 -27.59
CA GLY A 214 -11.78 -1.13 -28.56
C GLY A 214 -11.48 0.23 -27.91
N ILE A 215 -11.20 0.26 -26.59
CA ILE A 215 -10.73 1.45 -25.89
C ILE A 215 -9.31 1.77 -26.34
N TRP A 216 -8.45 0.74 -26.44
CA TRP A 216 -7.08 0.84 -26.97
C TRP A 216 -6.90 -0.03 -28.21
N THR A 217 -5.78 0.16 -28.91
CA THR A 217 -5.28 -0.77 -29.92
C THR A 217 -4.07 -1.53 -29.37
N GLN A 218 -3.78 -2.72 -29.88
CA GLN A 218 -2.64 -3.52 -29.45
C GLN A 218 -1.31 -2.76 -29.56
N ASP A 219 -1.17 -1.92 -30.57
CA ASP A 219 0.06 -1.14 -30.82
C ASP A 219 0.31 -0.03 -29.80
N GLN A 220 -0.71 0.33 -28.99
CA GLN A 220 -0.57 1.30 -27.92
C GLN A 220 -0.05 0.67 -26.62
N VAL A 221 -0.21 -0.64 -26.45
CA VAL A 221 0.17 -1.39 -25.22
C VAL A 221 1.68 -1.64 -25.21
N ASP A 222 2.39 -1.03 -24.30
CA ASP A 222 3.83 -1.18 -24.11
C ASP A 222 4.14 -1.72 -22.72
N PRO A 223 4.41 -3.04 -22.57
CA PRO A 223 4.63 -3.69 -21.28
C PRO A 223 6.08 -3.57 -20.79
N SER A 224 6.70 -2.42 -20.95
CA SER A 224 8.09 -2.17 -20.59
C SER A 224 8.26 -1.25 -19.37
N TYR A 225 7.19 -0.96 -18.62
CA TYR A 225 7.28 -0.17 -17.40
C TYR A 225 8.04 -0.94 -16.31
N ASP A 226 9.07 -0.32 -15.77
CA ASP A 226 9.96 -0.90 -14.74
C ASP A 226 9.71 -0.34 -13.34
N GLY A 227 8.68 0.51 -13.16
CA GLY A 227 8.35 1.17 -11.90
C GLY A 227 9.07 2.50 -11.69
N GLY A 228 9.94 2.92 -12.63
CA GLY A 228 10.68 4.17 -12.52
C GLY A 228 10.08 5.33 -13.33
N PRO A 229 10.37 6.60 -12.97
CA PRO A 229 9.83 7.77 -13.62
C PRO A 229 10.55 8.18 -14.91
N ALA A 230 11.73 7.61 -15.15
CA ALA A 230 12.71 8.14 -16.12
C ALA A 230 12.14 8.26 -17.53
N ARG A 231 11.40 7.25 -18.00
CA ARG A 231 10.86 7.25 -19.34
C ARG A 231 9.73 8.25 -19.50
N PHE A 232 8.79 8.30 -18.56
CA PHE A 232 7.67 9.25 -18.61
C PHE A 232 8.18 10.71 -18.63
N ILE A 233 9.18 11.01 -17.80
CA ILE A 233 9.79 12.35 -17.73
C ILE A 233 10.54 12.68 -19.02
N ALA A 234 11.32 11.72 -19.58
CA ALA A 234 12.18 11.97 -20.72
C ALA A 234 11.44 12.08 -22.06
N GLU A 235 10.43 11.22 -22.28
CA GLU A 235 9.68 11.18 -23.53
C GLU A 235 8.51 12.18 -23.50
N GLY A 236 7.76 12.24 -22.39
CA GLY A 236 6.68 13.21 -22.16
C GLY A 236 5.43 13.02 -23.03
N ASP A 237 5.48 12.16 -24.05
CA ASP A 237 4.43 11.93 -25.04
C ASP A 237 3.77 10.56 -24.96
N LEU A 238 3.87 9.92 -23.80
CA LEU A 238 3.22 8.64 -23.47
C LEU A 238 2.30 8.78 -22.25
N ALA A 239 1.37 7.84 -22.12
CA ALA A 239 0.64 7.60 -20.88
C ALA A 239 1.33 6.46 -20.09
N GLN A 240 1.17 6.43 -18.79
CA GLN A 240 1.84 5.46 -17.93
C GLN A 240 0.92 4.97 -16.81
N GLN A 241 1.06 3.70 -16.47
CA GLN A 241 0.45 3.12 -15.29
C GLN A 241 1.08 3.69 -14.02
N GLY A 242 0.30 3.82 -12.95
CA GLY A 242 0.74 4.23 -11.63
C GLY A 242 -0.35 3.96 -10.61
N PHE A 243 -0.18 4.50 -9.40
CA PHE A 243 -1.15 4.46 -8.30
C PHE A 243 -1.54 5.88 -7.89
N ALA A 244 -2.82 6.14 -7.74
CA ALA A 244 -3.36 7.46 -7.38
C ALA A 244 -2.84 7.99 -6.04
N SER A 245 -2.40 7.11 -5.18
CA SER A 245 -1.89 7.36 -3.82
C SER A 245 -0.36 7.54 -3.74
N ALA A 246 0.38 7.45 -4.85
CA ALA A 246 1.84 7.59 -4.86
C ALA A 246 2.37 8.47 -5.99
N GLU A 247 2.17 8.06 -7.27
CA GLU A 247 2.79 8.73 -8.42
C GLU A 247 2.47 10.23 -8.52
N PRO A 248 1.22 10.72 -8.34
CA PRO A 248 0.96 12.15 -8.49
C PRO A 248 1.79 13.01 -7.52
N PHE A 249 2.00 12.54 -6.28
CA PHE A 249 2.87 13.21 -5.31
C PHE A 249 4.34 13.18 -5.76
N ASN A 250 4.83 12.01 -6.14
CA ASN A 250 6.23 11.83 -6.51
C ASN A 250 6.59 12.69 -7.72
N TYR A 251 5.71 12.75 -8.73
CA TYR A 251 5.94 13.58 -9.93
C TYR A 251 5.87 15.07 -9.64
N GLU A 252 5.06 15.49 -8.67
CA GLU A 252 4.95 16.90 -8.30
C GLU A 252 6.07 17.38 -7.37
N PHE A 253 6.45 16.55 -6.38
CA PHE A 253 7.28 17.02 -5.27
C PHE A 253 8.65 16.34 -5.16
N VAL A 254 8.84 15.14 -5.73
CA VAL A 254 10.09 14.36 -5.59
C VAL A 254 10.92 14.43 -6.87
N PHE A 255 10.29 14.30 -8.04
CA PHE A 255 11.02 14.32 -9.32
C PHE A 255 11.11 15.75 -9.85
N GLU A 256 12.16 16.50 -9.41
CA GLU A 256 12.36 17.91 -9.74
C GLU A 256 12.38 18.20 -11.25
N GLU A 257 12.79 17.22 -12.06
CA GLU A 257 12.84 17.34 -13.53
C GLU A 257 11.44 17.44 -14.16
N TYR A 258 10.40 16.91 -13.45
CA TYR A 258 9.01 17.01 -13.90
C TYR A 258 8.25 18.12 -13.16
N GLY A 259 8.25 18.12 -11.81
CA GLY A 259 7.86 19.23 -10.94
C GLY A 259 6.40 19.65 -11.01
N LYS A 260 5.48 18.74 -11.38
CA LYS A 260 4.02 18.96 -11.43
C LYS A 260 3.27 17.63 -11.30
N ALA A 261 2.02 17.68 -10.84
CA ALA A 261 1.17 16.49 -10.83
C ALA A 261 0.75 16.11 -12.27
N PRO A 262 0.85 14.82 -12.67
CA PRO A 262 0.25 14.35 -13.90
C PRO A 262 -1.28 14.36 -13.82
N ALA A 263 -1.98 14.49 -14.94
CA ALA A 263 -3.40 14.16 -15.01
C ALA A 263 -3.57 12.63 -15.05
N PHE A 264 -4.66 12.13 -14.50
CA PHE A 264 -4.91 10.68 -14.48
C PHE A 264 -6.40 10.33 -14.44
N GLN A 265 -6.70 9.06 -14.67
CA GLN A 265 -7.99 8.43 -14.37
C GLN A 265 -7.75 7.07 -13.73
N LEU A 266 -8.57 6.71 -12.74
CA LEU A 266 -8.60 5.39 -12.16
C LEU A 266 -9.05 4.34 -13.19
N LEU A 267 -8.43 3.15 -13.15
CA LEU A 267 -8.91 2.00 -13.95
C LEU A 267 -10.34 1.62 -13.55
N HIS A 268 -10.66 1.78 -12.27
CA HIS A 268 -12.02 1.59 -11.73
C HIS A 268 -13.06 2.41 -12.49
N ASP A 269 -12.79 3.71 -12.69
CA ASP A 269 -13.69 4.65 -13.39
C ASP A 269 -13.78 4.37 -14.89
N ALA A 270 -12.77 3.71 -15.43
CA ALA A 270 -12.77 3.23 -16.81
C ALA A 270 -13.48 1.87 -17.00
N GLY A 271 -14.03 1.30 -15.90
CA GLY A 271 -14.81 0.06 -15.91
C GLY A 271 -14.04 -1.19 -15.47
N TRP A 272 -12.75 -1.08 -15.12
CA TRP A 272 -11.98 -2.21 -14.58
C TRP A 272 -12.03 -2.21 -13.05
N GLN A 273 -13.13 -2.73 -12.50
CA GLN A 273 -13.48 -2.61 -11.08
C GLN A 273 -13.01 -3.80 -10.24
N VAL A 274 -11.73 -4.14 -10.32
CA VAL A 274 -11.11 -5.19 -9.49
C VAL A 274 -10.96 -4.73 -8.04
N TYR A 275 -10.92 -5.70 -7.11
CA TYR A 275 -10.34 -5.49 -5.79
C TYR A 275 -8.85 -5.79 -5.89
N SER A 276 -8.03 -4.79 -5.67
CA SER A 276 -6.58 -4.95 -5.48
C SER A 276 -6.28 -5.20 -4.02
N GLN A 277 -5.17 -5.88 -3.74
CA GLN A 277 -4.69 -6.10 -2.37
C GLN A 277 -5.72 -6.76 -1.43
N SER A 278 -6.64 -7.59 -1.97
CA SER A 278 -7.44 -8.45 -1.11
C SER A 278 -6.55 -9.50 -0.44
N LEU A 279 -6.79 -9.79 0.85
CA LEU A 279 -6.09 -10.88 1.54
C LEU A 279 -6.67 -12.22 1.10
N GLY A 280 -5.81 -13.05 0.51
CA GLY A 280 -6.15 -14.38 0.03
C GLY A 280 -5.51 -15.48 0.86
N VAL A 281 -6.21 -16.61 0.96
CA VAL A 281 -5.77 -17.86 1.58
C VAL A 281 -5.80 -18.99 0.57
N LYS A 282 -4.87 -19.95 0.66
CA LYS A 282 -4.95 -21.16 -0.20
C LYS A 282 -6.22 -21.94 0.14
N PRO A 283 -7.01 -22.44 -0.84
CA PRO A 283 -8.22 -23.22 -0.56
C PRO A 283 -7.96 -24.43 0.35
N ALA A 284 -6.77 -25.03 0.25
CA ALA A 284 -6.38 -26.17 1.08
C ALA A 284 -6.21 -25.82 2.56
N ASP A 285 -5.86 -24.58 2.87
CA ASP A 285 -5.58 -24.12 4.23
C ASP A 285 -6.80 -23.42 4.88
N LEU A 286 -7.85 -23.11 4.08
CA LEU A 286 -9.02 -22.34 4.53
C LEU A 286 -9.69 -22.97 5.78
N GLU A 287 -9.93 -24.27 5.76
CA GLU A 287 -10.61 -24.95 6.88
C GLU A 287 -9.72 -25.03 8.13
N GLU A 288 -8.41 -25.16 7.97
CA GLU A 288 -7.46 -25.16 9.09
C GLU A 288 -7.35 -23.76 9.71
N LEU A 289 -7.32 -22.72 8.87
CA LEU A 289 -7.24 -21.32 9.30
C LEU A 289 -8.60 -20.74 9.71
N ARG A 290 -9.72 -21.42 9.45
CA ARG A 290 -11.07 -20.91 9.74
C ARG A 290 -11.22 -20.32 11.14
N PRO A 291 -10.82 -21.01 12.26
CA PRO A 291 -10.96 -20.44 13.59
C PRO A 291 -10.12 -19.17 13.82
N CYS A 292 -9.01 -19.05 13.09
CA CYS A 292 -8.20 -17.82 13.10
C CYS A 292 -8.90 -16.72 12.30
N LEU A 293 -9.37 -17.01 11.08
CA LEU A 293 -10.01 -16.04 10.19
C LEU A 293 -11.29 -15.45 10.78
N GLU A 294 -12.09 -16.26 11.50
CA GLU A 294 -13.30 -15.79 12.21
C GLU A 294 -13.03 -14.67 13.22
N LYS A 295 -11.81 -14.60 13.77
CA LYS A 295 -11.39 -13.52 14.67
C LYS A 295 -10.52 -12.49 13.98
N PHE A 296 -9.59 -12.91 13.12
CA PHE A 296 -8.59 -12.05 12.51
C PHE A 296 -9.21 -11.11 11.47
N VAL A 297 -10.18 -11.55 10.67
CA VAL A 297 -10.79 -10.70 9.64
C VAL A 297 -11.53 -9.48 10.23
N PRO A 298 -12.36 -9.61 11.29
CA PRO A 298 -12.92 -8.44 11.98
C PRO A 298 -11.86 -7.51 12.59
N ILE A 299 -10.76 -8.06 13.09
CA ILE A 299 -9.61 -7.28 13.58
C ILE A 299 -8.97 -6.49 12.42
N VAL A 300 -8.79 -7.10 11.25
CA VAL A 300 -8.31 -6.38 10.05
C VAL A 300 -9.29 -5.30 9.60
N GLN A 301 -10.62 -5.54 9.65
CA GLN A 301 -11.62 -4.51 9.37
C GLN A 301 -11.43 -3.28 10.28
N GLN A 302 -11.26 -3.49 11.59
CA GLN A 302 -11.01 -2.39 12.51
C GLN A 302 -9.67 -1.72 12.23
N ALA A 303 -8.62 -2.49 11.92
CA ALA A 303 -7.31 -1.94 11.55
C ALA A 303 -7.36 -1.09 10.26
N ILE A 304 -8.23 -1.43 9.29
CA ILE A 304 -8.49 -0.57 8.13
C ILE A 304 -9.03 0.78 8.57
N VAL A 305 -10.05 0.79 9.43
CA VAL A 305 -10.64 2.02 9.96
C VAL A 305 -9.60 2.84 10.72
N ASP A 306 -8.84 2.20 11.61
CA ASP A 306 -7.85 2.86 12.46
C ASP A 306 -6.69 3.45 11.64
N SER A 307 -6.16 2.72 10.66
CA SER A 307 -5.06 3.16 9.80
C SER A 307 -5.40 4.36 8.92
N VAL A 308 -6.68 4.59 8.64
CA VAL A 308 -7.15 5.73 7.84
C VAL A 308 -7.57 6.90 8.74
N THR A 309 -8.22 6.62 9.88
CA THR A 309 -8.69 7.68 10.80
C THR A 309 -7.59 8.22 11.70
N ASN A 310 -6.58 7.41 12.03
CA ASN A 310 -5.43 7.78 12.85
C ASN A 310 -4.11 7.20 12.30
N PRO A 311 -3.64 7.60 11.12
CA PRO A 311 -2.57 6.94 10.37
C PRO A 311 -1.16 7.16 10.94
N ALA A 312 -1.01 7.96 12.00
CA ALA A 312 0.31 8.42 12.45
C ALA A 312 1.23 7.25 12.84
N ARG A 313 0.68 6.21 13.47
CA ARG A 313 1.44 5.06 13.94
C ARG A 313 1.82 4.12 12.79
N SER A 314 0.86 3.67 12.00
CA SER A 314 1.10 2.80 10.85
C SER A 314 2.03 3.47 9.83
N ASN A 315 1.85 4.76 9.54
CA ASN A 315 2.74 5.51 8.67
C ASN A 315 4.18 5.62 9.23
N ALA A 316 4.37 5.76 10.54
CA ALA A 316 5.70 5.78 11.13
C ALA A 316 6.43 4.44 10.95
N ILE A 317 5.74 3.31 11.13
CA ILE A 317 6.30 1.96 10.88
C ILE A 317 6.64 1.78 9.39
N ILE A 318 5.77 2.21 8.49
CA ILE A 318 5.98 2.14 7.04
C ILE A 318 7.23 2.92 6.63
N VAL A 319 7.38 4.15 7.11
CA VAL A 319 8.55 5.00 6.78
C VAL A 319 9.84 4.39 7.33
N ASP A 320 9.84 3.92 8.58
CA ASP A 320 11.00 3.25 9.20
C ASP A 320 11.39 1.97 8.45
N ALA A 321 10.38 1.19 8.01
CA ALA A 321 10.60 0.00 7.20
C ALA A 321 11.27 0.36 5.86
N VAL A 322 10.75 1.35 5.12
CA VAL A 322 11.31 1.77 3.83
C VAL A 322 12.73 2.34 3.99
N GLU A 323 12.98 3.15 5.02
CA GLU A 323 14.33 3.66 5.31
C GLU A 323 15.31 2.53 5.62
N THR A 324 14.88 1.52 6.40
CA THR A 324 15.73 0.37 6.76
C THR A 324 15.97 -0.56 5.58
N PHE A 325 15.01 -0.72 4.68
CA PHE A 325 15.15 -1.55 3.47
C PHE A 325 16.17 -0.98 2.49
N ASP A 326 16.47 0.32 2.54
CA ASP A 326 17.48 1.00 1.71
C ASP A 326 17.40 0.61 0.22
N SER A 327 16.19 0.56 -0.31
CA SER A 327 15.88 0.19 -1.69
C SER A 327 15.73 1.42 -2.59
N PHE A 328 15.37 1.24 -3.86
CA PHE A 328 15.03 2.37 -4.74
C PHE A 328 13.67 3.00 -4.41
N TRP A 329 12.83 2.34 -3.62
CA TRP A 329 11.51 2.83 -3.22
C TRP A 329 11.68 3.93 -2.19
N ALA A 330 11.35 5.16 -2.57
CA ALA A 330 11.40 6.31 -1.68
C ALA A 330 9.99 6.60 -1.14
N TYR A 331 9.83 6.57 0.18
CA TYR A 331 8.54 6.76 0.83
C TYR A 331 8.70 7.62 2.08
N SER A 332 8.43 8.92 1.95
CA SER A 332 8.59 9.88 3.05
C SER A 332 7.35 9.96 3.94
N ALA A 333 7.50 10.56 5.12
CA ALA A 333 6.36 10.82 6.00
C ALA A 333 5.31 11.75 5.35
N GLU A 334 5.74 12.68 4.49
CA GLU A 334 4.86 13.55 3.73
C GLU A 334 4.07 12.76 2.69
N LEU A 335 4.72 11.84 1.96
CA LEU A 335 4.04 10.96 1.02
C LEU A 335 3.06 10.05 1.76
N ALA A 336 3.46 9.44 2.87
CA ALA A 336 2.59 8.58 3.67
C ALA A 336 1.30 9.30 4.10
N ALA A 337 1.43 10.51 4.64
CA ALA A 337 0.28 11.32 5.06
C ALA A 337 -0.60 11.74 3.87
N TRP A 338 0.02 12.12 2.73
CA TRP A 338 -0.69 12.48 1.51
C TRP A 338 -1.41 11.25 0.91
N SER A 339 -0.77 10.08 0.91
CA SER A 339 -1.35 8.83 0.41
C SER A 339 -2.63 8.45 1.15
N VAL A 340 -2.63 8.52 2.49
CA VAL A 340 -3.85 8.29 3.29
C VAL A 340 -4.93 9.30 2.93
N GLN A 341 -4.58 10.58 2.76
CA GLN A 341 -5.56 11.59 2.35
C GLN A 341 -6.15 11.28 0.97
N GLN A 342 -5.34 10.79 0.02
CA GLN A 342 -5.85 10.37 -1.29
C GLN A 342 -6.76 9.14 -1.19
N GLN A 343 -6.45 8.19 -0.30
CA GLN A 343 -7.33 7.05 -0.05
C GLN A 343 -8.72 7.50 0.40
N ILE A 344 -8.80 8.55 1.22
CA ILE A 344 -10.06 9.15 1.68
C ILE A 344 -10.74 9.92 0.54
N ASP A 345 -10.01 10.86 -0.10
CA ASP A 345 -10.58 11.81 -1.07
C ASP A 345 -11.11 11.11 -2.34
N LEU A 346 -10.48 10.02 -2.74
CA LEU A 346 -10.87 9.21 -3.90
C LEU A 346 -11.77 8.03 -3.52
N GLY A 347 -12.06 7.82 -2.23
CA GLY A 347 -12.84 6.70 -1.74
C GLY A 347 -12.20 5.34 -2.00
N LEU A 348 -10.84 5.28 -2.04
CA LEU A 348 -10.11 4.03 -2.25
C LEU A 348 -10.34 3.07 -1.08
N VAL A 349 -10.41 3.62 0.12
CA VAL A 349 -10.84 2.93 1.35
C VAL A 349 -12.20 3.48 1.75
N GLY A 350 -13.15 2.60 2.03
CA GLY A 350 -14.51 3.00 2.38
C GLY A 350 -15.41 1.82 2.68
N ASN A 351 -16.67 2.13 2.98
CA ASN A 351 -17.68 1.13 3.34
C ASN A 351 -18.34 0.44 2.13
N GLY A 352 -17.87 0.67 0.91
CA GLY A 352 -18.60 0.20 -0.25
C GLY A 352 -20.04 0.75 -0.34
N GLY A 353 -20.90 0.04 -1.06
CA GLY A 353 -22.30 0.45 -1.25
C GLY A 353 -23.25 0.06 -0.11
N ASP A 354 -22.85 -0.77 0.83
CA ASP A 354 -23.70 -1.37 1.88
C ASP A 354 -23.37 -0.91 3.30
N GLY A 355 -22.35 -0.10 3.48
CA GLY A 355 -21.96 0.45 4.78
C GLY A 355 -20.93 -0.39 5.56
N ILE A 356 -20.38 -1.44 4.95
CA ILE A 356 -19.44 -2.39 5.58
C ILE A 356 -18.07 -2.23 4.96
N VAL A 357 -17.01 -2.14 5.79
CA VAL A 357 -15.64 -2.09 5.30
C VAL A 357 -15.08 -3.48 5.04
N GLY A 358 -14.35 -3.65 3.93
CA GLY A 358 -13.58 -4.85 3.66
C GLY A 358 -14.34 -6.01 3.01
N ASN A 359 -15.67 -5.95 2.90
CA ASN A 359 -16.45 -6.96 2.18
C ASN A 359 -16.32 -6.79 0.66
N MET A 360 -16.71 -7.83 -0.07
CA MET A 360 -16.59 -7.86 -1.53
C MET A 360 -17.94 -8.09 -2.20
N ASP A 361 -18.20 -7.36 -3.29
CA ASP A 361 -19.39 -7.53 -4.13
C ASP A 361 -19.15 -8.64 -5.19
N GLY A 362 -19.83 -9.77 -5.03
CA GLY A 362 -19.75 -10.89 -5.97
C GLY A 362 -20.21 -10.55 -7.39
N ALA A 363 -21.15 -9.61 -7.57
CA ALA A 363 -21.58 -9.18 -8.90
C ALA A 363 -20.48 -8.39 -9.60
N ARG A 364 -19.75 -7.55 -8.86
CA ARG A 364 -18.58 -6.83 -9.36
C ARG A 364 -17.45 -7.79 -9.76
N ILE A 365 -17.16 -8.80 -8.94
CA ILE A 365 -16.18 -9.86 -9.26
C ILE A 365 -16.60 -10.64 -10.51
N GLN A 366 -17.89 -11.03 -10.60
CA GLN A 366 -18.41 -11.75 -11.76
C GLN A 366 -18.29 -10.93 -13.05
N ALA A 367 -18.51 -9.63 -12.99
CA ALA A 367 -18.35 -8.75 -14.16
C ALA A 367 -16.90 -8.74 -14.68
N ILE A 368 -15.89 -8.86 -13.81
CA ILE A 368 -14.48 -8.98 -14.22
C ILE A 368 -14.21 -10.35 -14.87
N ILE A 369 -14.76 -11.44 -14.32
CA ILE A 369 -14.67 -12.77 -14.95
C ILE A 369 -15.25 -12.73 -16.38
N ASP A 370 -16.41 -12.11 -16.53
CA ASP A 370 -17.08 -12.02 -17.83
C ASP A 370 -16.28 -11.14 -18.80
N ALA A 371 -15.75 -10.01 -18.35
CA ALA A 371 -14.90 -9.12 -19.17
C ALA A 371 -13.60 -9.82 -19.62
N GLN A 372 -12.96 -10.59 -18.75
CA GLN A 372 -11.77 -11.37 -19.09
C GLN A 372 -12.11 -12.45 -20.15
N ARG A 373 -13.22 -13.17 -20.00
CA ARG A 373 -13.68 -14.15 -21.00
C ARG A 373 -14.02 -13.50 -22.34
N GLU A 374 -14.68 -12.33 -22.34
CA GLU A 374 -14.98 -11.56 -23.55
C GLU A 374 -13.69 -11.08 -24.25
N ALA A 375 -12.65 -10.77 -23.48
CA ALA A 375 -11.33 -10.44 -24.01
C ALA A 375 -10.55 -11.64 -24.56
N GLY A 376 -11.06 -12.87 -24.37
CA GLY A 376 -10.40 -14.10 -24.80
C GLY A 376 -9.32 -14.60 -23.85
N ILE A 377 -9.28 -14.07 -22.62
CA ILE A 377 -8.39 -14.55 -21.57
C ILE A 377 -8.89 -15.93 -21.10
N GLU A 378 -7.99 -16.90 -21.09
CA GLU A 378 -8.30 -18.26 -20.65
C GLU A 378 -8.51 -18.28 -19.14
N LEU A 379 -9.70 -18.71 -18.72
CA LEU A 379 -10.07 -18.96 -17.32
C LEU A 379 -10.60 -20.38 -17.18
N LEU A 380 -10.52 -20.96 -15.99
CA LEU A 380 -11.11 -22.26 -15.70
C LEU A 380 -12.58 -22.31 -16.14
N ASP A 381 -12.95 -23.39 -16.84
CA ASP A 381 -14.33 -23.62 -17.25
C ASP A 381 -15.25 -23.72 -16.04
N GLY A 382 -16.28 -22.87 -16.01
CA GLY A 382 -17.27 -22.84 -14.94
C GLY A 382 -16.84 -22.03 -13.71
N LEU A 383 -15.65 -21.41 -13.71
CA LEU A 383 -15.25 -20.50 -12.62
C LEU A 383 -16.26 -19.36 -12.46
N SER A 384 -16.71 -19.15 -11.25
CA SER A 384 -17.62 -18.08 -10.85
C SER A 384 -17.02 -17.22 -9.74
N ALA A 385 -17.62 -16.08 -9.48
CA ALA A 385 -17.18 -15.22 -8.38
C ALA A 385 -17.21 -15.96 -7.04
N GLU A 386 -18.22 -16.79 -6.79
CA GLU A 386 -18.42 -17.52 -5.52
C GLU A 386 -17.27 -18.50 -5.21
N ASP A 387 -16.49 -18.91 -6.23
CA ASP A 387 -15.32 -19.76 -6.02
C ASP A 387 -14.13 -18.98 -5.48
N THR A 388 -14.05 -17.66 -5.73
CA THR A 388 -12.82 -16.87 -5.59
C THR A 388 -12.78 -16.00 -4.33
N PHE A 389 -13.88 -15.83 -3.63
CA PHE A 389 -13.94 -15.04 -2.41
C PHE A 389 -14.98 -15.56 -1.42
N THR A 390 -14.88 -15.11 -0.18
CA THR A 390 -15.93 -15.29 0.83
C THR A 390 -16.01 -14.09 1.75
N ASN A 391 -17.23 -13.68 2.09
CA ASN A 391 -17.50 -12.68 3.12
C ASN A 391 -17.93 -13.32 4.46
N GLU A 392 -17.78 -14.65 4.63
CA GLU A 392 -18.26 -15.35 5.82
C GLU A 392 -17.60 -14.92 7.14
N PHE A 393 -16.42 -14.29 7.05
CA PHE A 393 -15.65 -13.82 8.20
C PHE A 393 -15.84 -12.32 8.48
N ILE A 394 -16.54 -11.60 7.62
CA ILE A 394 -16.79 -10.17 7.74
C ILE A 394 -17.77 -9.90 8.87
N ASP A 395 -17.48 -8.92 9.71
CA ASP A 395 -18.40 -8.38 10.71
C ASP A 395 -19.17 -7.20 10.11
N ASP A 396 -20.47 -7.36 9.91
CA ASP A 396 -21.36 -6.36 9.28
C ASP A 396 -21.52 -5.08 10.12
N SER A 397 -21.01 -5.06 11.34
CA SER A 397 -21.10 -3.88 12.23
C SER A 397 -19.89 -2.94 12.13
N ILE A 398 -18.83 -3.34 11.40
CA ILE A 398 -17.61 -2.56 11.29
C ILE A 398 -17.60 -1.75 9.98
N GLY A 399 -17.44 -0.43 10.11
CA GLY A 399 -17.38 0.52 9.03
C GLY A 399 -16.97 1.91 9.50
N PHE A 400 -16.85 2.86 8.56
CA PHE A 400 -16.53 4.26 8.82
C PHE A 400 -17.75 5.05 9.28
#